data_75147702eb4cbb62f3a82210c6d89368
#
_entry.id   75147702eb4cbb62f3a82210c6d89368
#
_cell.length_a   1.000
_cell.length_b   1.000
_cell.length_c   1.000
_cell.angle_alpha   90.00
_cell.angle_beta   90.00
_cell.angle_gamma   90.00
#
_symmetry.space_group_name_H-M   'P 1'
#
loop_
_entity.id
_entity.type
_entity.pdbx_description
1 polymer ?
#
loop_
_entity_poly.entity_id
_entity_poly.type
_entity_poly.pdbx_seq_one_letter_code
_entity_poly.pdbx_strand_id
1 'polypeptide(L)'
;MIEFLKLHRLGIIDDAHIELGPGLTVITGETGAGKTMVLSALRLLLGGKSDQGLSASKDTSVQGGWVIDPNGAVAAQMGESGVVMSDGDLLLTRTMPSAGRSRCSVNGTVVPQSVVASCADDLVAVHGQSDQTLLRKTSKQREVLDRFGGTDLAEARAAYSELYATVTELDDLFENATVMQEQQGSELIRLRQQLERLEVVAPTSGEDDALAETAARLGNLSQLQEAAAGAVAAISGDDTNDDGALYVLQSAQRALDGVADIDPILAQLRNQLREVSVVLNEVGVDLSRYLADLDAQPGELERIQARRAELTALTREFGRGIAEILEWSAEAALRVDALERSTNINELALARDRARAELAVAAKALTAVRKRTGREFCARVTTELQGLAMPHSQLVVAMRHRSPQGGQEGLVVEGLSSPVAFGATGVDEVEFMLLSHEGATPAPIGKAASGGELPRIMLALEVVLSESASAPTFVFDEVDAGVGGRAAVEIGRRLANLGKSAQVLVVTHLPQVAAFADHHLVVSKQSDGRVTTSGVASLDETQRVRELARMLAGQEESAHAAAHAQELLDLASLERTKRSHAVSERRK
;
A
#
# COMPACT_ATOMS: atom_id res chain seq x y z
N MET A 1 -13.89 -29.31 0.36
CA MET A 1 -13.68 -30.67 0.94
C MET A 1 -12.63 -31.41 0.10
N ILE A 2 -11.72 -32.16 0.73
CA ILE A 2 -10.76 -33.02 0.04
C ILE A 2 -11.45 -34.35 -0.30
N GLU A 3 -11.37 -34.79 -1.55
CA GLU A 3 -11.92 -36.08 -1.98
C GLU A 3 -10.88 -37.18 -1.98
N PHE A 4 -9.68 -36.85 -2.43
CA PHE A 4 -8.59 -37.84 -2.45
C PHE A 4 -7.21 -37.21 -2.31
N LEU A 5 -6.25 -38.05 -1.94
CA LEU A 5 -4.84 -37.74 -1.89
C LEU A 5 -4.04 -38.87 -2.56
N LYS A 6 -3.22 -38.56 -3.56
CA LYS A 6 -2.30 -39.50 -4.20
C LYS A 6 -0.87 -39.13 -3.86
N LEU A 7 -0.13 -40.10 -3.38
CA LEU A 7 1.26 -39.96 -2.99
C LEU A 7 2.09 -40.90 -3.86
N HIS A 8 3.16 -40.36 -4.46
CA HIS A 8 4.11 -41.14 -5.21
C HIS A 8 5.52 -40.85 -4.71
N ARG A 9 6.20 -41.85 -4.17
CA ARG A 9 7.58 -41.82 -3.65
C ARG A 9 7.85 -40.70 -2.66
N LEU A 10 6.94 -40.51 -1.72
CA LEU A 10 7.08 -39.52 -0.64
C LEU A 10 7.65 -40.19 0.62
N GLY A 11 8.92 -39.96 0.90
CA GLY A 11 9.62 -40.54 2.05
C GLY A 11 9.63 -42.07 2.02
N ILE A 12 8.95 -42.73 2.96
CA ILE A 12 8.79 -44.18 3.05
C ILE A 12 7.55 -44.71 2.32
N ILE A 13 6.66 -43.83 1.84
CA ILE A 13 5.48 -44.22 1.06
C ILE A 13 5.87 -44.25 -0.41
N ASP A 14 5.78 -45.45 -1.01
CA ASP A 14 6.13 -45.63 -2.43
C ASP A 14 4.97 -45.20 -3.32
N ASP A 15 3.78 -45.76 -3.11
CA ASP A 15 2.54 -45.38 -3.77
C ASP A 15 1.36 -45.51 -2.80
N ALA A 16 0.54 -44.47 -2.70
CA ALA A 16 -0.71 -44.50 -1.93
C ALA A 16 -1.80 -43.70 -2.65
N HIS A 17 -2.98 -44.29 -2.72
CA HIS A 17 -4.22 -43.59 -3.10
C HIS A 17 -5.17 -43.64 -1.91
N ILE A 18 -5.50 -42.47 -1.39
CA ILE A 18 -6.30 -42.29 -0.18
C ILE A 18 -7.58 -41.58 -0.57
N GLU A 19 -8.71 -42.23 -0.46
CA GLU A 19 -10.03 -41.62 -0.59
C GLU A 19 -10.43 -41.02 0.75
N LEU A 20 -10.90 -39.79 0.73
CA LEU A 20 -11.30 -39.03 1.92
C LEU A 20 -12.76 -38.62 1.80
N GLY A 21 -13.56 -39.10 2.74
CA GLY A 21 -14.98 -38.81 2.82
C GLY A 21 -15.30 -37.61 3.73
N PRO A 22 -16.57 -37.19 3.76
CA PRO A 22 -17.05 -36.26 4.77
C PRO A 22 -17.01 -36.88 6.17
N GLY A 23 -17.04 -36.03 7.21
CA GLY A 23 -17.00 -36.50 8.60
C GLY A 23 -15.59 -36.65 9.15
N LEU A 24 -15.44 -37.52 10.15
CA LEU A 24 -14.20 -37.74 10.86
C LEU A 24 -13.43 -38.91 10.22
N THR A 25 -12.31 -38.62 9.58
CA THR A 25 -11.32 -39.60 9.10
C THR A 25 -10.18 -39.69 10.11
N VAL A 26 -9.93 -40.89 10.63
CA VAL A 26 -8.80 -41.14 11.54
C VAL A 26 -7.74 -41.98 10.85
N ILE A 27 -6.49 -41.59 11.05
CA ILE A 27 -5.30 -42.25 10.52
C ILE A 27 -4.52 -42.86 11.69
N THR A 28 -4.45 -44.23 11.72
CA THR A 28 -3.67 -44.99 12.71
C THR A 28 -2.50 -45.74 12.05
N GLY A 29 -1.75 -46.47 12.81
CA GLY A 29 -0.64 -47.28 12.37
C GLY A 29 0.55 -47.28 13.34
N GLU A 30 1.55 -48.08 13.10
CA GLU A 30 2.74 -48.16 13.97
C GLU A 30 3.54 -46.86 14.02
N THR A 31 4.30 -46.69 15.10
CA THR A 31 5.25 -45.57 15.21
C THR A 31 6.30 -45.62 14.10
N GLY A 32 6.48 -44.51 13.37
CA GLY A 32 7.38 -44.49 12.23
C GLY A 32 6.88 -45.20 10.96
N ALA A 33 5.57 -45.58 10.88
CA ALA A 33 4.98 -46.12 9.65
C ALA A 33 4.66 -45.07 8.57
N GLY A 34 4.77 -43.78 8.86
CA GLY A 34 4.51 -42.75 7.88
C GLY A 34 3.21 -41.98 8.07
N LYS A 35 2.55 -42.09 9.22
CA LYS A 35 1.31 -41.33 9.54
C LYS A 35 1.50 -39.82 9.30
N THR A 36 2.56 -39.24 9.86
CA THR A 36 2.91 -37.82 9.68
C THR A 36 3.25 -37.47 8.22
N MET A 37 3.59 -38.47 7.38
CA MET A 37 3.86 -38.24 5.96
C MET A 37 2.63 -37.88 5.16
N VAL A 38 1.46 -38.43 5.52
CA VAL A 38 0.18 -38.06 4.90
C VAL A 38 -0.11 -36.57 5.17
N LEU A 39 0.16 -36.11 6.39
CA LEU A 39 0.02 -34.68 6.75
C LEU A 39 1.08 -33.81 6.06
N SER A 40 2.31 -34.32 5.97
CA SER A 40 3.38 -33.64 5.23
C SER A 40 3.05 -33.50 3.74
N ALA A 41 2.38 -34.48 3.15
CA ALA A 41 1.89 -34.42 1.78
C ALA A 41 0.87 -33.28 1.58
N LEU A 42 -0.10 -33.16 2.49
CA LEU A 42 -1.06 -32.05 2.47
C LEU A 42 -0.36 -30.68 2.60
N ARG A 43 0.58 -30.57 3.54
CA ARG A 43 1.38 -29.33 3.69
C ARG A 43 2.17 -28.99 2.41
N LEU A 44 2.76 -29.99 1.78
CA LEU A 44 3.48 -29.79 0.53
C LEU A 44 2.54 -29.30 -0.58
N LEU A 45 1.36 -29.91 -0.74
CA LEU A 45 0.35 -29.48 -1.71
C LEU A 45 -0.09 -28.04 -1.49
N LEU A 46 -0.28 -27.65 -0.25
CA LEU A 46 -0.72 -26.31 0.15
C LEU A 46 0.42 -25.27 0.17
N GLY A 47 1.51 -25.52 -0.54
CA GLY A 47 2.59 -24.53 -0.68
C GLY A 47 3.62 -24.53 0.46
N GLY A 48 3.63 -25.53 1.34
CA GLY A 48 4.63 -25.68 2.40
C GLY A 48 6.03 -25.92 1.85
N LYS A 49 7.07 -25.63 2.66
CA LYS A 49 8.47 -25.95 2.32
C LYS A 49 8.67 -27.47 2.35
N SER A 50 9.46 -28.03 1.43
CA SER A 50 9.87 -29.42 1.50
C SER A 50 11.04 -29.56 2.47
N ASP A 51 10.92 -30.42 3.47
CA ASP A 51 12.06 -30.84 4.28
C ASP A 51 13.02 -31.65 3.43
N GLN A 52 14.32 -31.39 3.55
CA GLN A 52 15.38 -32.01 2.73
C GLN A 52 15.42 -33.57 2.82
N GLY A 53 14.77 -34.15 3.81
CA GLY A 53 14.68 -35.61 4.00
C GLY A 53 13.54 -36.29 3.24
N LEU A 54 12.55 -35.56 2.73
CA LEU A 54 11.34 -36.12 2.12
C LEU A 54 11.49 -36.51 0.63
N SER A 55 12.47 -35.94 -0.09
CA SER A 55 12.61 -36.16 -1.53
C SER A 55 14.06 -36.41 -2.00
N ALA A 56 14.97 -36.83 -1.12
CA ALA A 56 16.43 -36.73 -1.34
C ALA A 56 17.01 -37.59 -2.48
N SER A 57 16.29 -38.49 -3.11
CA SER A 57 16.90 -39.39 -4.15
C SER A 57 15.96 -39.86 -5.25
N LYS A 58 14.68 -39.52 -5.26
CA LYS A 58 13.70 -40.00 -6.24
C LYS A 58 12.74 -38.89 -6.64
N ASP A 59 12.22 -38.97 -7.86
CA ASP A 59 11.12 -38.07 -8.29
C ASP A 59 9.89 -38.34 -7.44
N THR A 60 9.45 -37.30 -6.74
CA THR A 60 8.31 -37.34 -5.82
C THR A 60 7.15 -36.58 -6.41
N SER A 61 5.94 -37.10 -6.31
CA SER A 61 4.73 -36.40 -6.72
C SER A 61 3.65 -36.55 -5.64
N VAL A 62 2.98 -35.41 -5.36
CA VAL A 62 1.80 -35.40 -4.49
C VAL A 62 0.67 -34.73 -5.27
N GLN A 63 -0.51 -35.35 -5.26
CA GLN A 63 -1.70 -34.86 -5.91
C GLN A 63 -2.89 -34.94 -4.96
N GLY A 64 -3.75 -33.93 -4.98
CA GLY A 64 -4.99 -33.92 -4.19
C GLY A 64 -6.11 -33.27 -4.96
N GLY A 65 -7.31 -33.84 -4.80
CA GLY A 65 -8.54 -33.31 -5.37
C GLY A 65 -9.42 -32.70 -4.30
N TRP A 66 -9.98 -31.52 -4.57
CA TRP A 66 -10.95 -30.81 -3.73
C TRP A 66 -12.20 -30.48 -4.51
N VAL A 67 -13.33 -30.53 -3.82
CA VAL A 67 -14.56 -29.87 -4.25
C VAL A 67 -14.67 -28.57 -3.47
N ILE A 68 -14.75 -27.46 -4.19
CA ILE A 68 -14.86 -26.09 -3.64
C ILE A 68 -16.12 -25.42 -4.16
N ASP A 69 -16.50 -24.31 -3.52
CA ASP A 69 -17.56 -23.44 -4.04
C ASP A 69 -17.06 -22.73 -5.31
N PRO A 70 -17.72 -22.95 -6.47
CA PRO A 70 -17.30 -22.32 -7.73
C PRO A 70 -17.41 -20.78 -7.72
N ASN A 71 -18.19 -20.21 -6.80
CA ASN A 71 -18.32 -18.77 -6.60
C ASN A 71 -17.55 -18.25 -5.38
N GLY A 72 -16.80 -19.12 -4.72
CA GLY A 72 -16.04 -18.79 -3.53
C GLY A 72 -14.71 -18.08 -3.81
N ALA A 73 -14.09 -17.57 -2.75
CA ALA A 73 -12.84 -16.82 -2.82
C ALA A 73 -11.69 -17.60 -3.48
N VAL A 74 -11.58 -18.91 -3.23
CA VAL A 74 -10.56 -19.78 -3.84
C VAL A 74 -10.74 -19.85 -5.36
N ALA A 75 -11.97 -20.03 -5.85
CA ALA A 75 -12.25 -20.09 -7.28
C ALA A 75 -11.93 -18.76 -7.98
N ALA A 76 -12.31 -17.64 -7.38
CA ALA A 76 -11.99 -16.30 -7.89
C ALA A 76 -10.47 -16.09 -7.99
N GLN A 77 -9.73 -16.40 -6.95
CA GLN A 77 -8.26 -16.21 -6.90
C GLN A 77 -7.52 -17.13 -7.89
N MET A 78 -7.99 -18.36 -8.07
CA MET A 78 -7.44 -19.27 -9.08
C MET A 78 -7.73 -18.77 -10.50
N GLY A 79 -8.94 -18.22 -10.75
CA GLY A 79 -9.31 -17.59 -12.01
C GLY A 79 -8.40 -16.40 -12.38
N GLU A 80 -8.10 -15.53 -11.42
CA GLU A 80 -7.14 -14.42 -11.60
C GLU A 80 -5.73 -14.91 -11.99
N SER A 81 -5.38 -16.12 -11.55
CA SER A 81 -4.10 -16.77 -11.89
C SER A 81 -4.14 -17.53 -13.23
N GLY A 82 -5.23 -17.44 -14.00
CA GLY A 82 -5.37 -18.08 -15.31
C GLY A 82 -5.73 -19.58 -15.23
N VAL A 83 -6.19 -20.06 -14.08
CA VAL A 83 -6.64 -21.45 -13.93
C VAL A 83 -8.08 -21.58 -14.39
N VAL A 84 -8.35 -22.53 -15.28
CA VAL A 84 -9.72 -22.87 -15.70
C VAL A 84 -10.35 -23.77 -14.63
N MET A 85 -11.47 -23.32 -14.08
CA MET A 85 -12.27 -24.08 -13.12
C MET A 85 -13.44 -24.73 -13.83
N SER A 86 -13.70 -26.02 -13.55
CA SER A 86 -14.87 -26.75 -14.03
C SER A 86 -15.66 -27.25 -12.83
N ASP A 87 -16.90 -26.81 -12.67
CA ASP A 87 -17.87 -27.28 -11.69
C ASP A 87 -17.40 -27.35 -10.21
N GLY A 88 -16.39 -26.54 -9.84
CA GLY A 88 -15.86 -26.53 -8.47
C GLY A 88 -14.77 -27.57 -8.20
N ASP A 89 -14.35 -28.34 -9.19
CA ASP A 89 -13.26 -29.31 -9.04
C ASP A 89 -11.90 -28.60 -9.08
N LEU A 90 -11.13 -28.80 -8.03
CA LEU A 90 -9.78 -28.26 -7.87
C LEU A 90 -8.78 -29.39 -7.69
N LEU A 91 -7.93 -29.60 -8.68
CA LEU A 91 -6.87 -30.61 -8.66
C LEU A 91 -5.51 -29.94 -8.45
N LEU A 92 -4.96 -30.07 -7.26
CA LEU A 92 -3.60 -29.60 -6.95
C LEU A 92 -2.59 -30.71 -7.19
N THR A 93 -1.50 -30.40 -7.87
CA THR A 93 -0.38 -31.34 -8.06
C THR A 93 0.93 -30.64 -7.74
N ARG A 94 1.77 -31.28 -6.96
CA ARG A 94 3.14 -30.85 -6.71
C ARG A 94 4.13 -31.93 -7.09
N THR A 95 5.03 -31.61 -8.00
CA THR A 95 6.12 -32.48 -8.41
C THR A 95 7.46 -31.95 -7.91
N MET A 96 8.25 -32.83 -7.34
CA MET A 96 9.60 -32.57 -6.83
C MET A 96 10.55 -33.55 -7.50
N PRO A 97 11.17 -33.14 -8.62
CA PRO A 97 12.14 -33.98 -9.29
C PRO A 97 13.41 -34.14 -8.43
N SER A 98 14.08 -35.27 -8.58
CA SER A 98 15.35 -35.56 -7.90
C SER A 98 16.47 -34.57 -8.28
N ALA A 99 16.37 -33.98 -9.47
CA ALA A 99 17.21 -32.86 -9.92
C ALA A 99 16.31 -31.75 -10.49
N GLY A 100 16.39 -30.55 -9.91
CA GLY A 100 15.64 -29.41 -10.39
C GLY A 100 14.76 -28.73 -9.33
N ARG A 101 13.89 -27.82 -9.79
CA ARG A 101 12.99 -27.05 -8.90
C ARG A 101 11.63 -27.72 -8.80
N SER A 102 11.04 -27.71 -7.61
CA SER A 102 9.65 -28.12 -7.37
C SER A 102 8.68 -27.29 -8.22
N ARG A 103 7.65 -27.94 -8.77
CA ARG A 103 6.60 -27.32 -9.59
C ARG A 103 5.24 -27.57 -8.95
N CYS A 104 4.40 -26.54 -8.96
CA CYS A 104 3.00 -26.64 -8.58
C CYS A 104 2.14 -26.48 -9.84
N SER A 105 1.08 -27.27 -9.95
CA SER A 105 0.04 -27.07 -10.96
C SER A 105 -1.36 -27.20 -10.36
N VAL A 106 -2.28 -26.46 -10.91
CA VAL A 106 -3.70 -26.45 -10.55
C VAL A 106 -4.50 -26.75 -11.82
N ASN A 107 -5.31 -27.79 -11.81
CA ASN A 107 -6.06 -28.27 -12.99
C ASN A 107 -5.18 -28.37 -14.25
N GLY A 108 -3.93 -28.82 -14.09
CA GLY A 108 -2.94 -28.93 -15.18
C GLY A 108 -2.21 -27.63 -15.54
N THR A 109 -2.65 -26.47 -15.08
CA THR A 109 -1.97 -25.18 -15.28
C THR A 109 -0.85 -25.00 -14.26
N VAL A 110 0.37 -24.71 -14.72
CA VAL A 110 1.51 -24.45 -13.82
C VAL A 110 1.35 -23.08 -13.19
N VAL A 111 1.37 -23.03 -11.86
CA VAL A 111 1.23 -21.81 -11.08
C VAL A 111 2.41 -21.61 -10.12
N PRO A 112 2.72 -20.36 -9.71
CA PRO A 112 3.65 -20.09 -8.63
C PRO A 112 3.19 -20.75 -7.31
N GLN A 113 4.13 -21.25 -6.51
CA GLN A 113 3.82 -21.81 -5.19
C GLN A 113 3.10 -20.82 -4.27
N SER A 114 3.38 -19.53 -4.41
CA SER A 114 2.73 -18.45 -3.62
C SER A 114 1.22 -18.37 -3.88
N VAL A 115 0.76 -18.67 -5.09
CA VAL A 115 -0.68 -18.69 -5.43
C VAL A 115 -1.40 -19.79 -4.69
N VAL A 116 -0.81 -20.99 -4.63
CA VAL A 116 -1.38 -22.10 -3.85
C VAL A 116 -1.32 -21.79 -2.35
N ALA A 117 -0.21 -21.22 -1.88
CA ALA A 117 -0.04 -20.88 -0.46
C ALA A 117 -1.02 -19.79 0.02
N SER A 118 -1.44 -18.86 -0.85
CA SER A 118 -2.41 -17.83 -0.46
C SER A 118 -3.84 -18.36 -0.29
N CYS A 119 -4.20 -19.48 -0.94
CA CYS A 119 -5.49 -20.15 -0.77
C CYS A 119 -5.45 -21.30 0.26
N ALA A 120 -4.30 -21.59 0.84
CA ALA A 120 -4.13 -22.77 1.71
C ALA A 120 -5.06 -22.75 2.92
N ASP A 121 -5.18 -21.60 3.58
CA ASP A 121 -6.03 -21.43 4.78
C ASP A 121 -7.52 -21.60 4.49
N ASP A 122 -7.95 -21.30 3.25
CA ASP A 122 -9.34 -21.46 2.81
C ASP A 122 -9.66 -22.90 2.39
N LEU A 123 -8.64 -23.69 2.05
CA LEU A 123 -8.79 -25.09 1.68
C LEU A 123 -8.69 -26.02 2.89
N VAL A 124 -7.68 -25.83 3.72
CA VAL A 124 -7.38 -26.75 4.84
C VAL A 124 -6.78 -25.99 6.02
N ALA A 125 -7.40 -26.13 7.18
CA ALA A 125 -6.84 -25.65 8.44
C ALA A 125 -6.03 -26.78 9.10
N VAL A 126 -4.70 -26.68 9.08
CA VAL A 126 -3.80 -27.69 9.69
C VAL A 126 -3.43 -27.25 11.11
N HIS A 127 -3.71 -28.10 12.09
CA HIS A 127 -3.46 -27.87 13.52
C HIS A 127 -2.42 -28.88 14.05
N GLY A 128 -1.14 -28.51 14.07
CA GLY A 128 -0.05 -29.35 14.55
C GLY A 128 1.15 -28.52 15.03
N GLN A 129 2.20 -29.18 15.53
CA GLN A 129 3.38 -28.49 16.11
C GLN A 129 4.06 -27.48 15.18
N SER A 130 3.99 -27.65 13.87
CA SER A 130 4.67 -26.80 12.89
C SER A 130 3.83 -25.58 12.44
N ASP A 131 2.51 -25.57 12.62
CA ASP A 131 1.60 -24.55 12.06
C ASP A 131 1.06 -23.57 13.10
N GLN A 132 1.80 -23.34 14.17
CA GLN A 132 1.47 -22.36 15.21
C GLN A 132 1.32 -20.91 14.70
N THR A 133 1.48 -20.67 13.38
CA THR A 133 1.56 -19.35 12.77
C THR A 133 0.22 -18.61 12.74
N LEU A 134 -0.90 -19.32 12.60
CA LEU A 134 -2.22 -18.70 12.45
C LEU A 134 -2.68 -17.96 13.71
N LEU A 135 -2.54 -18.59 14.89
CA LEU A 135 -2.91 -17.93 16.17
C LEU A 135 -1.81 -17.06 16.77
N ARG A 136 -0.62 -17.00 16.18
CA ARG A 136 0.42 -16.05 16.60
C ARG A 136 0.19 -14.64 16.07
N LYS A 137 -0.60 -14.49 14.99
CA LYS A 137 -0.91 -13.19 14.39
C LYS A 137 -2.19 -12.62 15.01
N THR A 138 -2.10 -11.47 15.65
CA THR A 138 -3.25 -10.77 16.25
C THR A 138 -4.34 -10.43 15.21
N SER A 139 -3.96 -10.20 13.94
CA SER A 139 -4.93 -10.01 12.85
C SER A 139 -5.82 -11.22 12.62
N LYS A 140 -5.25 -12.44 12.65
CA LYS A 140 -6.01 -13.68 12.50
C LYS A 140 -6.89 -13.98 13.72
N GLN A 141 -6.41 -13.67 14.91
CA GLN A 141 -7.22 -13.80 16.13
C GLN A 141 -8.43 -12.87 16.11
N ARG A 142 -8.27 -11.64 15.59
CA ARG A 142 -9.39 -10.73 15.38
C ARG A 142 -10.38 -11.27 14.35
N GLU A 143 -9.90 -11.80 13.21
CA GLU A 143 -10.77 -12.42 12.19
C GLU A 143 -11.61 -13.58 12.77
N VAL A 144 -10.99 -14.41 13.61
CA VAL A 144 -11.69 -15.49 14.34
C VAL A 144 -12.80 -14.94 15.23
N LEU A 145 -12.51 -13.90 16.01
CA LEU A 145 -13.50 -13.24 16.86
C LEU A 145 -14.61 -12.59 16.04
N ASP A 146 -14.24 -11.89 14.97
CA ASP A 146 -15.20 -11.22 14.08
C ASP A 146 -16.13 -12.24 13.39
N ARG A 147 -15.62 -13.41 13.00
CA ARG A 147 -16.42 -14.52 12.45
C ARG A 147 -17.41 -15.09 13.47
N PHE A 148 -16.97 -15.29 14.72
CA PHE A 148 -17.85 -15.77 15.79
C PHE A 148 -18.97 -14.80 16.13
N GLY A 149 -18.75 -13.49 16.00
CA GLY A 149 -19.72 -12.45 16.32
C GLY A 149 -20.92 -12.37 15.37
N GLY A 150 -20.91 -13.12 14.27
CA GLY A 150 -22.03 -13.21 13.33
C GLY A 150 -22.48 -11.87 12.74
N THR A 151 -23.81 -11.73 12.57
CA THR A 151 -24.42 -10.55 11.91
C THR A 151 -24.17 -9.25 12.65
N ASP A 152 -24.32 -9.23 13.99
CA ASP A 152 -24.14 -8.01 14.80
C ASP A 152 -22.75 -7.38 14.58
N LEU A 153 -21.71 -8.23 14.57
CA LEU A 153 -20.34 -7.76 14.42
C LEU A 153 -20.03 -7.43 12.96
N ALA A 154 -20.59 -8.19 12.01
CA ALA A 154 -20.46 -7.89 10.58
C ALA A 154 -21.07 -6.54 10.23
N GLU A 155 -22.24 -6.19 10.76
CA GLU A 155 -22.89 -4.89 10.57
C GLU A 155 -22.07 -3.75 11.18
N ALA A 156 -21.61 -3.91 12.42
CA ALA A 156 -20.75 -2.90 13.07
C ALA A 156 -19.44 -2.67 12.31
N ARG A 157 -18.84 -3.72 11.74
CA ARG A 157 -17.64 -3.66 10.94
C ARG A 157 -17.90 -2.99 9.59
N ALA A 158 -19.03 -3.29 8.94
CA ALA A 158 -19.41 -2.68 7.66
C ALA A 158 -19.61 -1.17 7.82
N ALA A 159 -20.36 -0.74 8.84
CA ALA A 159 -20.56 0.69 9.15
C ALA A 159 -19.23 1.41 9.43
N TYR A 160 -18.33 0.80 10.19
CA TYR A 160 -17.00 1.35 10.40
C TYR A 160 -16.18 1.45 9.10
N SER A 161 -16.21 0.40 8.27
CA SER A 161 -15.43 0.35 7.03
C SER A 161 -15.86 1.39 6.00
N GLU A 162 -17.16 1.68 5.91
CA GLU A 162 -17.70 2.74 5.04
C GLU A 162 -17.20 4.12 5.47
N LEU A 163 -17.29 4.43 6.77
CA LEU A 163 -16.78 5.69 7.32
C LEU A 163 -15.25 5.79 7.20
N TYR A 164 -14.53 4.69 7.36
CA TYR A 164 -13.08 4.66 7.17
C TYR A 164 -12.68 5.01 5.74
N ALA A 165 -13.41 4.48 4.74
CA ALA A 165 -13.16 4.82 3.34
C ALA A 165 -13.37 6.32 3.08
N THR A 166 -14.46 6.89 3.62
CA THR A 166 -14.74 8.34 3.53
C THR A 166 -13.63 9.19 4.18
N VAL A 167 -13.17 8.80 5.37
CA VAL A 167 -12.07 9.52 6.06
C VAL A 167 -10.79 9.44 5.25
N THR A 168 -10.45 8.27 4.70
CA THR A 168 -9.23 8.10 3.88
C THR A 168 -9.29 8.99 2.64
N GLU A 169 -10.43 9.03 1.95
CA GLU A 169 -10.61 9.91 0.79
C GLU A 169 -10.46 11.40 1.15
N LEU A 170 -11.07 11.83 2.27
CA LEU A 170 -10.97 13.21 2.74
C LEU A 170 -9.56 13.56 3.24
N ASP A 171 -8.85 12.62 3.86
CA ASP A 171 -7.45 12.81 4.27
C ASP A 171 -6.54 13.00 3.05
N ASP A 172 -6.70 12.17 2.00
CA ASP A 172 -5.95 12.29 0.74
C ASP A 172 -6.25 13.62 0.01
N LEU A 173 -7.53 14.02 -0.05
CA LEU A 173 -7.94 15.29 -0.64
C LEU A 173 -7.37 16.48 0.14
N PHE A 174 -7.39 16.44 1.47
CA PHE A 174 -6.86 17.49 2.33
C PHE A 174 -5.34 17.61 2.21
N GLU A 175 -4.62 16.51 2.20
CA GLU A 175 -3.16 16.49 2.02
C GLU A 175 -2.77 17.09 0.66
N ASN A 176 -3.43 16.65 -0.42
CA ASN A 176 -3.21 17.19 -1.77
C ASN A 176 -3.52 18.70 -1.84
N ALA A 177 -4.64 19.14 -1.24
CA ALA A 177 -5.01 20.54 -1.20
C ALA A 177 -4.01 21.39 -0.41
N THR A 178 -3.46 20.85 0.69
CA THR A 178 -2.44 21.52 1.51
C THR A 178 -1.13 21.70 0.72
N VAL A 179 -0.66 20.66 0.05
CA VAL A 179 0.54 20.73 -0.81
C VAL A 179 0.35 21.73 -1.95
N MET A 180 -0.84 21.70 -2.60
CA MET A 180 -1.18 22.68 -3.64
C MET A 180 -1.19 24.10 -3.09
N GLN A 181 -1.79 24.33 -1.92
CA GLN A 181 -1.84 25.67 -1.30
C GLN A 181 -0.44 26.19 -0.94
N GLU A 182 0.46 25.36 -0.44
CA GLU A 182 1.85 25.73 -0.17
C GLU A 182 2.59 26.15 -1.45
N GLN A 183 2.43 25.37 -2.53
CA GLN A 183 3.00 25.69 -3.83
C GLN A 183 2.41 26.98 -4.41
N GLN A 184 1.09 27.13 -4.36
CA GLN A 184 0.38 28.33 -4.81
C GLN A 184 0.75 29.56 -3.97
N GLY A 185 0.90 29.41 -2.66
CA GLY A 185 1.35 30.46 -1.76
C GLY A 185 2.76 30.94 -2.11
N SER A 186 3.68 30.04 -2.39
CA SER A 186 5.05 30.36 -2.82
C SER A 186 5.08 31.04 -4.18
N GLU A 187 4.25 30.58 -5.13
CA GLU A 187 4.08 31.21 -6.45
C GLU A 187 3.51 32.62 -6.32
N LEU A 188 2.48 32.78 -5.50
CA LEU A 188 1.82 34.07 -5.23
C LEU A 188 2.78 35.11 -4.65
N ILE A 189 3.57 34.73 -3.63
CA ILE A 189 4.58 35.62 -3.04
C ILE A 189 5.59 36.05 -4.09
N ARG A 190 6.11 35.13 -4.89
CA ARG A 190 7.08 35.42 -5.95
C ARG A 190 6.50 36.37 -7.00
N LEU A 191 5.28 36.10 -7.48
CA LEU A 191 4.62 36.93 -8.49
C LEU A 191 4.37 38.34 -7.95
N ARG A 192 3.91 38.49 -6.73
CA ARG A 192 3.70 39.80 -6.08
C ARG A 192 5.00 40.59 -5.96
N GLN A 193 6.07 39.97 -5.50
CA GLN A 193 7.39 40.62 -5.41
C GLN A 193 7.89 41.08 -6.78
N GLN A 194 7.71 40.28 -7.83
CA GLN A 194 8.10 40.62 -9.18
C GLN A 194 7.25 41.78 -9.76
N LEU A 195 5.94 41.76 -9.53
CA LEU A 195 5.03 42.82 -9.94
C LEU A 195 5.33 44.16 -9.20
N GLU A 196 5.56 44.11 -7.89
CA GLU A 196 5.96 45.26 -7.08
C GLU A 196 7.28 45.87 -7.59
N ARG A 197 8.26 45.03 -7.91
CA ARG A 197 9.53 45.48 -8.50
C ARG A 197 9.32 46.17 -9.84
N LEU A 198 8.42 45.65 -10.67
CA LEU A 198 8.06 46.24 -11.95
C LEU A 198 7.31 47.58 -11.78
N GLU A 199 6.41 47.67 -10.82
CA GLU A 199 5.66 48.88 -10.49
C GLU A 199 6.59 50.01 -10.03
N VAL A 200 7.61 49.69 -9.22
CA VAL A 200 8.63 50.67 -8.78
C VAL A 200 9.45 51.20 -9.94
N VAL A 201 9.85 50.35 -10.88
CA VAL A 201 10.65 50.77 -12.07
C VAL A 201 9.77 51.42 -13.12
N ALA A 202 8.50 50.98 -13.24
CA ALA A 202 7.50 51.49 -14.17
C ALA A 202 8.03 51.69 -15.61
N PRO A 203 8.58 50.65 -16.28
CA PRO A 203 9.09 50.73 -17.64
C PRO A 203 7.96 50.97 -18.63
N THR A 204 8.28 51.68 -19.74
CA THR A 204 7.33 51.85 -20.85
C THR A 204 7.81 51.13 -22.10
N SER A 205 6.87 50.77 -22.99
CA SER A 205 7.21 50.05 -24.21
C SER A 205 8.10 50.91 -25.13
N GLY A 206 9.26 50.39 -25.57
CA GLY A 206 10.23 51.08 -26.43
C GLY A 206 11.08 52.14 -25.73
N GLU A 207 10.98 52.25 -24.39
CA GLU A 207 11.76 53.21 -23.59
C GLU A 207 13.27 52.97 -23.70
N ASP A 208 13.69 51.71 -23.70
CA ASP A 208 15.07 51.27 -23.80
C ASP A 208 15.71 51.70 -25.14
N ASP A 209 14.99 51.53 -26.26
CA ASP A 209 15.44 51.93 -27.58
C ASP A 209 15.54 53.47 -27.71
N ALA A 210 14.52 54.19 -27.27
CA ALA A 210 14.49 55.65 -27.27
C ALA A 210 15.62 56.27 -26.43
N LEU A 211 15.86 55.69 -25.23
CA LEU A 211 16.96 56.11 -24.37
C LEU A 211 18.33 55.72 -24.97
N ALA A 212 18.44 54.61 -25.72
CA ALA A 212 19.68 54.22 -26.39
C ALA A 212 20.05 55.19 -27.50
N GLU A 213 19.06 55.59 -28.32
CA GLU A 213 19.24 56.56 -29.37
C GLU A 213 19.66 57.95 -28.81
N THR A 214 18.96 58.40 -27.76
CA THR A 214 19.27 59.69 -27.13
C THR A 214 20.64 59.66 -26.45
N ALA A 215 21.02 58.56 -25.78
CA ALA A 215 22.34 58.42 -25.18
C ALA A 215 23.47 58.41 -26.23
N ALA A 216 23.26 57.78 -27.39
CA ALA A 216 24.23 57.78 -28.49
C ALA A 216 24.45 59.20 -29.04
N ARG A 217 23.35 59.97 -29.17
CA ARG A 217 23.46 61.38 -29.62
C ARG A 217 24.21 62.24 -28.59
N LEU A 218 23.86 62.15 -27.32
CA LEU A 218 24.51 62.93 -26.26
C LEU A 218 25.93 62.44 -25.93
N GLY A 219 26.22 61.14 -26.12
CA GLY A 219 27.56 60.58 -25.94
C GLY A 219 28.64 61.17 -26.92
N ASN A 220 28.16 61.64 -28.06
CA ASN A 220 29.02 62.32 -29.04
C ASN A 220 29.00 63.84 -28.90
N LEU A 221 28.44 64.36 -27.80
CA LEU A 221 28.21 65.80 -27.60
C LEU A 221 29.46 66.63 -27.76
N SER A 222 30.59 66.21 -27.18
CA SER A 222 31.87 66.94 -27.31
C SER A 222 32.38 67.04 -28.78
N GLN A 223 32.23 65.95 -29.53
CA GLN A 223 32.60 65.94 -30.93
C GLN A 223 31.68 66.83 -31.79
N LEU A 224 30.36 66.79 -31.47
CA LEU A 224 29.41 67.66 -32.17
C LEU A 224 29.61 69.12 -31.84
N GLN A 225 29.89 69.43 -30.57
CA GLN A 225 30.23 70.79 -30.12
C GLN A 225 31.52 71.26 -30.77
N GLU A 226 32.61 70.49 -30.77
CA GLU A 226 33.88 70.83 -31.38
C GLU A 226 33.76 71.05 -32.90
N ALA A 227 33.04 70.14 -33.57
CA ALA A 227 32.81 70.24 -35.00
C ALA A 227 31.96 71.49 -35.36
N ALA A 228 30.88 71.76 -34.64
CA ALA A 228 30.04 72.91 -34.88
C ALA A 228 30.71 74.21 -34.49
N ALA A 229 31.42 74.24 -33.34
CA ALA A 229 32.22 75.42 -32.95
C ALA A 229 33.35 75.76 -33.95
N GLY A 230 34.07 74.74 -34.41
CA GLY A 230 35.06 74.88 -35.43
C GLY A 230 34.51 75.43 -36.76
N ALA A 231 33.32 74.99 -37.17
CA ALA A 231 32.64 75.49 -38.35
C ALA A 231 32.16 76.95 -38.18
N VAL A 232 31.59 77.27 -36.98
CA VAL A 232 31.25 78.69 -36.69
C VAL A 232 32.45 79.58 -36.71
N ALA A 233 33.58 79.18 -36.09
CA ALA A 233 34.84 79.93 -36.10
C ALA A 233 35.40 80.12 -37.52
N ALA A 234 35.35 79.09 -38.34
CA ALA A 234 35.78 79.14 -39.72
C ALA A 234 34.91 80.08 -40.57
N ILE A 235 33.63 80.20 -40.28
CA ILE A 235 32.71 81.09 -41.02
C ILE A 235 32.79 82.52 -40.51
N SER A 236 32.69 82.71 -39.20
CA SER A 236 32.53 84.06 -38.59
C SER A 236 33.84 84.67 -38.10
N GLY A 237 34.89 83.87 -37.94
CA GLY A 237 36.13 84.26 -37.23
C GLY A 237 35.97 83.96 -35.72
N ASP A 238 37.08 83.99 -34.98
CA ASP A 238 37.11 83.89 -33.52
C ASP A 238 37.66 85.18 -32.91
N ASP A 239 37.54 85.34 -31.57
CA ASP A 239 37.96 86.55 -30.83
C ASP A 239 39.48 86.92 -31.02
N THR A 240 40.28 86.03 -31.60
CA THR A 240 41.74 86.18 -31.75
C THR A 240 42.17 86.38 -33.17
N ASN A 241 41.33 86.11 -34.16
CA ASN A 241 41.69 86.21 -35.56
C ASN A 241 40.45 86.60 -36.42
N ASP A 242 40.53 87.77 -37.04
CA ASP A 242 39.44 88.34 -37.88
C ASP A 242 39.35 87.66 -39.28
N ASP A 243 40.03 86.51 -39.46
CA ASP A 243 40.17 85.80 -40.75
C ASP A 243 39.01 84.81 -41.06
N GLY A 244 37.82 85.00 -40.55
CA GLY A 244 36.64 84.17 -40.91
C GLY A 244 36.29 84.34 -42.40
N ALA A 245 35.65 83.26 -42.96
CA ALA A 245 35.29 83.26 -44.40
C ALA A 245 34.40 84.46 -44.76
N LEU A 246 33.56 84.96 -43.88
CA LEU A 246 32.73 86.14 -44.04
C LEU A 246 33.62 87.39 -44.18
N TYR A 247 34.69 87.52 -43.37
CA TYR A 247 35.61 88.62 -43.41
C TYR A 247 36.38 88.63 -44.72
N VAL A 248 36.87 87.44 -45.15
CA VAL A 248 37.61 87.28 -46.44
C VAL A 248 36.69 87.62 -47.61
N LEU A 249 35.43 87.18 -47.61
CA LEU A 249 34.44 87.50 -48.63
C LEU A 249 34.13 89.01 -48.68
N GLN A 250 33.93 89.67 -47.51
CA GLN A 250 33.72 91.11 -47.42
C GLN A 250 34.94 91.90 -47.90
N SER A 251 36.16 91.44 -47.63
CA SER A 251 37.36 92.04 -48.10
C SER A 251 37.46 91.96 -49.62
N ALA A 252 37.13 90.79 -50.21
CA ALA A 252 37.06 90.64 -51.65
C ALA A 252 35.94 91.51 -52.26
N GLN A 253 34.83 91.63 -51.67
CA GLN A 253 33.73 92.54 -52.09
C GLN A 253 34.19 93.99 -52.10
N ARG A 254 34.83 94.46 -50.99
CA ARG A 254 35.39 95.81 -50.88
C ARG A 254 36.40 96.10 -51.94
N ALA A 255 37.28 95.13 -52.30
CA ALA A 255 38.25 95.33 -53.37
C ALA A 255 37.58 95.49 -54.73
N LEU A 256 36.41 94.88 -54.94
CA LEU A 256 35.65 95.02 -56.19
C LEU A 256 34.75 96.25 -56.26
N ASP A 257 34.34 96.78 -55.10
CA ASP A 257 33.44 97.95 -55.03
C ASP A 257 34.01 99.19 -55.77
N GLY A 258 35.31 99.39 -55.66
CA GLY A 258 35.97 100.52 -56.34
C GLY A 258 36.04 100.46 -57.87
N VAL A 259 35.83 99.28 -58.45
CA VAL A 259 35.97 99.02 -59.90
C VAL A 259 34.74 98.40 -60.57
N ALA A 260 33.71 98.07 -59.81
CA ALA A 260 32.45 97.41 -60.29
C ALA A 260 31.65 98.31 -61.25
N ASP A 261 31.75 99.62 -61.11
CA ASP A 261 31.08 100.57 -61.99
C ASP A 261 31.84 100.74 -63.34
N ILE A 262 33.04 100.19 -63.41
CA ILE A 262 33.89 100.32 -64.62
C ILE A 262 33.74 99.09 -65.54
N ASP A 263 33.58 97.85 -64.95
CA ASP A 263 33.49 96.63 -65.69
C ASP A 263 32.28 95.79 -65.26
N PRO A 264 31.31 95.50 -66.18
CA PRO A 264 30.12 94.72 -65.90
C PRO A 264 30.42 93.31 -65.40
N ILE A 265 31.52 92.67 -65.81
CA ILE A 265 31.91 91.31 -65.36
C ILE A 265 32.31 91.38 -63.89
N LEU A 266 33.04 92.39 -63.44
CA LEU A 266 33.45 92.59 -62.06
C LEU A 266 32.24 92.91 -61.18
N ALA A 267 31.26 93.65 -61.70
CA ALA A 267 29.97 93.90 -61.01
C ALA A 267 29.21 92.61 -60.78
N GLN A 268 29.16 91.70 -61.79
CA GLN A 268 28.49 90.37 -61.63
C GLN A 268 29.21 89.50 -60.58
N LEU A 269 30.56 89.46 -60.64
CA LEU A 269 31.33 88.70 -59.65
C LEU A 269 31.13 89.19 -58.20
N ARG A 270 31.12 90.53 -58.02
CA ARG A 270 30.78 91.14 -56.71
C ARG A 270 29.41 90.73 -56.18
N ASN A 271 28.39 90.71 -57.06
CA ASN A 271 27.03 90.27 -56.66
C ASN A 271 27.03 88.81 -56.30
N GLN A 272 27.74 87.90 -57.00
CA GLN A 272 27.88 86.51 -56.63
C GLN A 272 28.55 86.36 -55.26
N LEU A 273 29.63 87.12 -54.97
CA LEU A 273 30.24 87.09 -53.62
C LEU A 273 29.29 87.57 -52.53
N ARG A 274 28.42 88.55 -52.86
CA ARG A 274 27.37 89.01 -51.91
C ARG A 274 26.32 87.93 -51.59
N GLU A 275 25.86 87.22 -52.59
CA GLU A 275 24.96 86.10 -52.42
C GLU A 275 25.57 84.99 -51.56
N VAL A 276 26.84 84.63 -51.82
CA VAL A 276 27.58 83.66 -51.01
C VAL A 276 27.73 84.13 -49.56
N SER A 277 28.00 85.46 -49.34
CA SER A 277 28.09 86.00 -47.99
C SER A 277 26.78 85.86 -47.20
N VAL A 278 25.62 86.05 -47.86
CA VAL A 278 24.30 85.90 -47.20
C VAL A 278 24.09 84.46 -46.79
N VAL A 279 24.33 83.49 -47.70
CA VAL A 279 24.14 82.04 -47.38
C VAL A 279 25.11 81.60 -46.29
N LEU A 280 26.34 82.07 -46.31
CA LEU A 280 27.35 81.70 -45.30
C LEU A 280 26.96 82.24 -43.90
N ASN A 281 26.41 83.46 -43.86
CA ASN A 281 25.96 84.09 -42.63
C ASN A 281 24.74 83.30 -42.05
N GLU A 282 23.80 82.83 -42.89
CA GLU A 282 22.64 82.04 -42.48
C GLU A 282 23.11 80.72 -41.90
N VAL A 283 24.02 79.97 -42.54
CA VAL A 283 24.65 78.75 -42.04
C VAL A 283 25.34 78.97 -40.68
N GLY A 284 26.07 80.11 -40.54
CA GLY A 284 26.72 80.48 -39.28
C GLY A 284 25.76 80.70 -38.14
N VAL A 285 24.58 81.34 -38.39
CA VAL A 285 23.51 81.53 -37.41
C VAL A 285 22.89 80.24 -37.03
N ASP A 286 22.60 79.33 -37.97
CA ASP A 286 22.00 78.02 -37.70
C ASP A 286 22.96 77.13 -36.90
N LEU A 287 24.25 77.11 -37.20
CA LEU A 287 25.25 76.40 -36.40
C LEU A 287 25.39 76.96 -34.98
N SER A 288 25.32 78.32 -34.84
CA SER A 288 25.34 78.93 -33.50
C SER A 288 24.13 78.61 -32.68
N ARG A 289 22.93 78.50 -33.29
CA ARG A 289 21.72 78.05 -32.63
C ARG A 289 21.85 76.60 -32.21
N TYR A 290 22.36 75.73 -33.08
CA TYR A 290 22.58 74.31 -32.75
C TYR A 290 23.55 74.15 -31.57
N LEU A 291 24.63 74.94 -31.48
CA LEU A 291 25.52 74.91 -30.32
C LEU A 291 24.86 75.37 -29.04
N ALA A 292 24.00 76.41 -29.07
CA ALA A 292 23.25 76.86 -27.91
C ALA A 292 22.27 75.79 -27.41
N ASP A 293 21.63 75.01 -28.31
CA ASP A 293 20.73 73.93 -27.98
C ASP A 293 21.51 72.75 -27.37
N LEU A 294 22.75 72.50 -27.77
CA LEU A 294 23.60 71.47 -27.16
C LEU A 294 24.07 71.83 -25.73
N ASP A 295 24.33 73.11 -25.47
CA ASP A 295 24.75 73.55 -24.12
C ASP A 295 23.62 73.63 -23.09
N ALA A 296 22.38 73.59 -23.53
CA ALA A 296 21.18 73.73 -22.63
C ALA A 296 20.83 72.48 -21.78
N GLN A 297 21.61 71.35 -21.85
CA GLN A 297 21.28 70.09 -21.21
C GLN A 297 22.38 69.49 -20.28
N PRO A 298 22.94 70.21 -19.30
CA PRO A 298 23.90 69.63 -18.37
C PRO A 298 23.27 68.57 -17.48
N GLY A 299 23.89 67.39 -17.40
CA GLY A 299 23.44 66.24 -16.56
C GLY A 299 22.38 65.32 -17.19
N GLU A 300 21.87 65.62 -18.39
CA GLU A 300 20.87 64.78 -19.04
C GLU A 300 21.41 63.41 -19.47
N LEU A 301 22.64 63.36 -19.93
CA LEU A 301 23.31 62.09 -20.25
C LEU A 301 23.44 61.18 -19.03
N GLU A 302 23.83 61.73 -17.89
CA GLU A 302 23.92 60.96 -16.64
C GLU A 302 22.56 60.41 -16.22
N ARG A 303 21.50 61.21 -16.33
CA ARG A 303 20.12 60.78 -16.01
C ARG A 303 19.65 59.68 -16.95
N ILE A 304 19.92 59.79 -18.25
CA ILE A 304 19.59 58.76 -19.25
C ILE A 304 20.38 57.49 -19.00
N GLN A 305 21.67 57.57 -18.69
CA GLN A 305 22.49 56.41 -18.36
C GLN A 305 22.04 55.71 -17.09
N ALA A 306 21.66 56.44 -16.04
CA ALA A 306 21.08 55.89 -14.82
C ALA A 306 19.79 55.12 -15.12
N ARG A 307 18.87 55.73 -15.90
CA ARG A 307 17.62 55.10 -16.29
C ARG A 307 17.83 53.85 -17.15
N ARG A 308 18.75 53.88 -18.08
CA ARG A 308 19.16 52.70 -18.88
C ARG A 308 19.73 51.60 -18.00
N ALA A 309 20.52 51.94 -16.99
CA ALA A 309 21.04 50.98 -16.04
C ALA A 309 19.91 50.29 -15.23
N GLU A 310 18.88 51.02 -14.80
CA GLU A 310 17.68 50.48 -14.13
C GLU A 310 16.94 49.49 -15.05
N LEU A 311 16.67 49.87 -16.30
CA LEU A 311 16.00 49.02 -17.27
C LEU A 311 16.85 47.78 -17.63
N THR A 312 18.17 47.94 -17.75
CA THR A 312 19.10 46.80 -17.99
C THR A 312 19.13 45.85 -16.77
N ALA A 313 19.09 46.38 -15.55
CA ALA A 313 18.98 45.55 -14.34
C ALA A 313 17.68 44.75 -14.33
N LEU A 314 16.56 45.38 -14.71
CA LEU A 314 15.27 44.75 -14.84
C LEU A 314 15.27 43.63 -15.89
N THR A 315 15.79 43.89 -17.11
CA THR A 315 15.87 42.87 -18.16
C THR A 315 16.78 41.70 -17.79
N ARG A 316 17.84 41.92 -17.03
CA ARG A 316 18.68 40.84 -16.49
C ARG A 316 17.96 40.01 -15.41
N GLU A 317 17.24 40.66 -14.51
CA GLU A 317 16.48 40.01 -13.45
C GLU A 317 15.38 39.11 -14.04
N PHE A 318 14.67 39.60 -15.05
CA PHE A 318 13.56 38.84 -15.68
C PHE A 318 14.01 37.93 -16.82
N GLY A 319 15.24 38.11 -17.35
CA GLY A 319 15.77 37.34 -18.49
C GLY A 319 15.03 37.59 -19.82
N ARG A 320 14.36 38.74 -19.97
CA ARG A 320 13.47 39.09 -21.10
C ARG A 320 13.62 40.56 -21.46
N GLY A 321 13.19 40.93 -22.68
CA GLY A 321 13.11 42.32 -23.10
C GLY A 321 11.96 43.08 -22.40
N ILE A 322 12.02 44.44 -22.44
CA ILE A 322 11.02 45.30 -21.75
C ILE A 322 9.60 45.01 -22.26
N ALA A 323 9.40 44.84 -23.56
CA ALA A 323 8.09 44.52 -24.13
C ALA A 323 7.54 43.18 -23.59
N GLU A 324 8.37 42.13 -23.55
CA GLU A 324 8.01 40.81 -23.04
C GLU A 324 7.75 40.83 -21.52
N ILE A 325 8.45 41.67 -20.75
CA ILE A 325 8.21 41.85 -19.32
C ILE A 325 6.83 42.48 -19.09
N LEU A 326 6.43 43.48 -19.91
CA LEU A 326 5.13 44.13 -19.82
C LEU A 326 3.97 43.15 -20.16
N GLU A 327 4.13 42.34 -21.21
CA GLU A 327 3.18 41.28 -21.54
C GLU A 327 3.07 40.27 -20.40
N TRP A 328 4.20 39.77 -19.90
CA TRP A 328 4.23 38.86 -18.75
C TRP A 328 3.58 39.46 -17.51
N SER A 329 3.73 40.77 -17.24
CA SER A 329 3.15 41.41 -16.09
C SER A 329 1.61 41.38 -16.11
N ALA A 330 1.03 41.53 -17.28
CA ALA A 330 -0.45 41.41 -17.44
C ALA A 330 -0.92 39.98 -17.18
N GLU A 331 -0.20 38.98 -17.68
CA GLU A 331 -0.51 37.57 -17.39
C GLU A 331 -0.31 37.22 -15.90
N ALA A 332 0.77 37.72 -15.31
CA ALA A 332 1.09 37.51 -13.89
C ALA A 332 0.02 38.12 -12.97
N ALA A 333 -0.50 39.30 -13.29
CA ALA A 333 -1.59 39.91 -12.53
C ALA A 333 -2.87 39.07 -12.57
N LEU A 334 -3.25 38.54 -13.74
CA LEU A 334 -4.38 37.63 -13.86
C LEU A 334 -4.15 36.32 -13.08
N ARG A 335 -2.90 35.83 -13.08
CA ARG A 335 -2.53 34.62 -12.33
C ARG A 335 -2.62 34.85 -10.81
N VAL A 336 -2.17 36.00 -10.31
CA VAL A 336 -2.34 36.39 -8.90
C VAL A 336 -3.81 36.37 -8.50
N ASP A 337 -4.69 37.01 -9.27
CA ASP A 337 -6.13 37.01 -9.06
C ASP A 337 -6.75 35.61 -9.02
N ALA A 338 -6.28 34.71 -9.88
CA ALA A 338 -6.74 33.32 -9.93
C ALA A 338 -6.28 32.54 -8.69
N LEU A 339 -5.02 32.71 -8.26
CA LEU A 339 -4.47 32.06 -7.06
C LEU A 339 -5.16 32.53 -5.78
N GLU A 340 -5.52 33.80 -5.68
CA GLU A 340 -6.26 34.35 -4.53
C GLU A 340 -7.68 33.82 -4.40
N ARG A 341 -8.30 33.43 -5.51
CA ARG A 341 -9.66 32.85 -5.53
C ARG A 341 -9.69 31.35 -5.30
N SER A 342 -8.58 30.65 -5.33
CA SER A 342 -8.55 29.20 -5.26
C SER A 342 -8.50 28.66 -3.83
N THR A 343 -9.39 27.69 -3.58
CA THR A 343 -9.41 26.62 -2.58
C THR A 343 -9.91 26.97 -1.18
N ASN A 344 -11.11 26.50 -0.90
CA ASN A 344 -11.69 26.52 0.44
C ASN A 344 -11.18 25.33 1.28
N ILE A 345 -9.87 25.30 1.56
CA ILE A 345 -9.24 24.26 2.39
C ILE A 345 -9.91 24.15 3.78
N ASN A 346 -10.51 25.24 4.26
CA ASN A 346 -11.22 25.26 5.54
C ASN A 346 -12.49 24.40 5.51
N GLU A 347 -13.23 24.38 4.41
CA GLU A 347 -14.40 23.50 4.26
C GLU A 347 -13.98 22.03 4.23
N LEU A 348 -12.87 21.72 3.55
CA LEU A 348 -12.32 20.36 3.48
C LEU A 348 -11.82 19.90 4.86
N ALA A 349 -11.16 20.78 5.63
CA ALA A 349 -10.77 20.50 7.00
C ALA A 349 -11.97 20.19 7.90
N LEU A 350 -13.04 21.02 7.81
CA LEU A 350 -14.26 20.79 8.58
C LEU A 350 -14.98 19.49 8.18
N ALA A 351 -15.00 19.16 6.90
CA ALA A 351 -15.58 17.89 6.42
C ALA A 351 -14.79 16.69 6.96
N ARG A 352 -13.46 16.76 6.90
CA ARG A 352 -12.54 15.74 7.43
C ARG A 352 -12.74 15.53 8.94
N ASP A 353 -12.81 16.62 9.71
CA ASP A 353 -12.96 16.56 11.16
C ASP A 353 -14.32 15.97 11.56
N ARG A 354 -15.38 16.26 10.82
CA ARG A 354 -16.70 15.62 11.01
C ARG A 354 -16.66 14.14 10.70
N ALA A 355 -16.11 13.75 9.56
CA ALA A 355 -15.99 12.34 9.18
C ALA A 355 -15.15 11.55 10.21
N ARG A 356 -14.08 12.12 10.72
CA ARG A 356 -13.26 11.51 11.79
C ARG A 356 -14.03 11.38 13.11
N ALA A 357 -14.87 12.34 13.46
CA ALA A 357 -15.73 12.24 14.65
C ALA A 357 -16.77 11.12 14.50
N GLU A 358 -17.38 10.96 13.34
CA GLU A 358 -18.32 9.87 13.05
C GLU A 358 -17.61 8.51 13.07
N LEU A 359 -16.42 8.43 12.47
CA LEU A 359 -15.57 7.22 12.52
C LEU A 359 -15.22 6.85 13.96
N ALA A 360 -14.93 7.81 14.82
CA ALA A 360 -14.64 7.57 16.23
C ALA A 360 -15.83 6.96 17.00
N VAL A 361 -17.04 7.40 16.68
CA VAL A 361 -18.28 6.82 17.23
C VAL A 361 -18.44 5.38 16.76
N ALA A 362 -18.26 5.12 15.47
CA ALA A 362 -18.34 3.78 14.90
C ALA A 362 -17.24 2.85 15.46
N ALA A 363 -16.02 3.36 15.66
CA ALA A 363 -14.92 2.64 16.29
C ALA A 363 -15.26 2.21 17.72
N LYS A 364 -15.83 3.13 18.52
CA LYS A 364 -16.30 2.83 19.87
C LYS A 364 -17.39 1.75 19.88
N ALA A 365 -18.35 1.83 18.96
CA ALA A 365 -19.42 0.85 18.81
C ALA A 365 -18.86 -0.52 18.43
N LEU A 366 -17.97 -0.61 17.45
CA LEU A 366 -17.30 -1.84 17.03
C LEU A 366 -16.50 -2.48 18.18
N THR A 367 -15.74 -1.68 18.93
CA THR A 367 -15.01 -2.15 20.11
C THR A 367 -15.94 -2.70 21.19
N ALA A 368 -17.09 -2.06 21.41
CA ALA A 368 -18.08 -2.54 22.40
C ALA A 368 -18.68 -3.90 22.01
N VAL A 369 -19.04 -4.08 20.73
CA VAL A 369 -19.53 -5.36 20.20
C VAL A 369 -18.44 -6.42 20.32
N ARG A 370 -17.20 -6.14 19.91
CA ARG A 370 -16.07 -7.08 20.05
C ARG A 370 -15.81 -7.49 21.49
N LYS A 371 -15.89 -6.55 22.45
CA LYS A 371 -15.74 -6.86 23.88
C LYS A 371 -16.84 -7.81 24.39
N ARG A 372 -18.10 -7.60 23.98
CA ARG A 372 -19.21 -8.47 24.34
C ARG A 372 -19.01 -9.87 23.74
N THR A 373 -18.79 -9.93 22.43
CA THR A 373 -18.52 -11.16 21.67
C THR A 373 -17.31 -11.92 22.23
N GLY A 374 -16.22 -11.20 22.56
CA GLY A 374 -15.02 -11.80 23.13
C GLY A 374 -15.25 -12.48 24.47
N ARG A 375 -16.09 -11.92 25.35
CA ARG A 375 -16.45 -12.56 26.62
C ARG A 375 -17.24 -13.85 26.39
N GLU A 376 -18.23 -13.83 25.50
CA GLU A 376 -19.05 -15.00 25.17
C GLU A 376 -18.19 -16.09 24.53
N PHE A 377 -17.36 -15.73 23.53
CA PHE A 377 -16.44 -16.65 22.88
C PHE A 377 -15.51 -17.34 23.89
N CYS A 378 -14.85 -16.54 24.73
CA CYS A 378 -13.93 -17.07 25.74
C CYS A 378 -14.62 -17.97 26.75
N ALA A 379 -15.84 -17.65 27.18
CA ALA A 379 -16.60 -18.49 28.08
C ALA A 379 -16.92 -19.86 27.45
N ARG A 380 -17.37 -19.88 26.19
CA ARG A 380 -17.68 -21.14 25.46
C ARG A 380 -16.42 -21.97 25.22
N VAL A 381 -15.32 -21.35 24.77
CA VAL A 381 -14.06 -22.08 24.59
C VAL A 381 -13.53 -22.63 25.92
N THR A 382 -13.61 -21.86 27.00
CA THR A 382 -13.21 -22.33 28.34
C THR A 382 -14.00 -23.60 28.77
N THR A 383 -15.29 -23.62 28.47
CA THR A 383 -16.12 -24.83 28.75
C THR A 383 -15.63 -26.03 27.94
N GLU A 384 -15.25 -25.84 26.67
CA GLU A 384 -14.71 -26.91 25.84
C GLU A 384 -13.34 -27.38 26.34
N LEU A 385 -12.44 -26.47 26.78
CA LEU A 385 -11.13 -26.80 27.32
C LEU A 385 -11.22 -27.70 28.57
N GLN A 386 -12.21 -27.47 29.44
CA GLN A 386 -12.42 -28.32 30.63
C GLN A 386 -12.68 -29.78 30.26
N GLY A 387 -13.41 -30.04 29.17
CA GLY A 387 -13.62 -31.36 28.64
C GLY A 387 -12.44 -31.99 27.92
N LEU A 388 -11.44 -31.18 27.53
CA LEU A 388 -10.26 -31.61 26.79
C LEU A 388 -9.00 -31.81 27.66
N ALA A 389 -9.19 -32.28 28.90
CA ALA A 389 -8.13 -32.49 29.90
C ALA A 389 -7.37 -31.20 30.26
N MET A 390 -8.06 -30.07 30.24
CA MET A 390 -7.53 -28.76 30.66
C MET A 390 -8.51 -28.09 31.66
N PRO A 391 -8.82 -28.74 32.80
CA PRO A 391 -9.91 -28.32 33.67
C PRO A 391 -9.69 -26.96 34.35
N HIS A 392 -8.47 -26.52 34.48
CA HIS A 392 -8.10 -25.26 35.14
C HIS A 392 -7.75 -24.14 34.14
N SER A 393 -7.71 -24.46 32.85
CA SER A 393 -7.37 -23.51 31.81
C SER A 393 -8.55 -22.61 31.46
N GLN A 394 -8.31 -21.33 31.31
CA GLN A 394 -9.28 -20.32 30.88
C GLN A 394 -8.74 -19.51 29.71
N LEU A 395 -9.61 -19.31 28.73
CA LEU A 395 -9.31 -18.36 27.63
C LEU A 395 -9.83 -16.98 28.03
N VAL A 396 -9.03 -15.96 27.81
CA VAL A 396 -9.43 -14.55 27.92
C VAL A 396 -8.98 -13.78 26.68
N VAL A 397 -9.73 -12.75 26.34
CA VAL A 397 -9.39 -11.86 25.23
C VAL A 397 -8.80 -10.56 25.78
N ALA A 398 -7.59 -10.21 25.36
CA ALA A 398 -6.99 -8.91 25.56
C ALA A 398 -7.26 -8.03 24.34
N MET A 399 -7.85 -6.87 24.58
CA MET A 399 -8.03 -5.84 23.55
C MET A 399 -7.12 -4.66 23.87
N ARG A 400 -6.25 -4.33 22.95
CA ARG A 400 -5.29 -3.25 23.05
C ARG A 400 -5.48 -2.26 21.90
N HIS A 401 -5.03 -1.04 22.12
CA HIS A 401 -4.99 -0.01 21.08
C HIS A 401 -3.54 0.42 20.89
N ARG A 402 -3.13 0.64 19.64
CA ARG A 402 -1.80 1.15 19.33
C ARG A 402 -1.80 2.67 19.33
N SER A 403 -0.70 3.26 19.74
CA SER A 403 -0.44 4.66 19.48
C SER A 403 -0.11 4.89 18.00
N PRO A 404 -0.49 6.02 17.42
CA PRO A 404 -0.10 6.38 16.06
C PRO A 404 1.43 6.39 15.92
N GLN A 405 1.95 5.99 14.76
CA GLN A 405 3.38 5.95 14.46
C GLN A 405 3.71 6.86 13.28
N GLY A 406 4.95 7.35 13.20
CA GLY A 406 5.47 8.01 12.01
C GLY A 406 4.82 9.34 11.65
N GLY A 407 4.28 10.09 12.62
CA GLY A 407 3.63 11.38 12.35
C GLY A 407 2.16 11.27 11.87
N GLN A 408 1.60 10.06 11.84
CA GLN A 408 0.18 9.87 11.51
C GLN A 408 -0.71 10.47 12.60
N GLU A 409 -1.74 11.17 12.19
CA GLU A 409 -2.79 11.64 13.11
C GLU A 409 -3.62 10.44 13.58
N GLY A 410 -3.72 10.26 14.91
CA GLY A 410 -4.56 9.25 15.52
C GLY A 410 -6.03 9.63 15.57
N LEU A 411 -6.89 8.62 15.75
CA LEU A 411 -8.31 8.82 15.97
C LEU A 411 -8.58 9.05 17.47
N VAL A 412 -9.28 10.13 17.81
CA VAL A 412 -9.70 10.44 19.18
C VAL A 412 -11.00 9.71 19.46
N VAL A 413 -10.95 8.60 20.21
CA VAL A 413 -12.14 7.81 20.56
C VAL A 413 -12.53 8.09 21.99
N GLU A 414 -13.80 8.39 22.22
CA GLU A 414 -14.34 8.68 23.55
C GLU A 414 -14.13 7.53 24.53
N GLY A 415 -13.57 7.83 25.69
CA GLY A 415 -13.23 6.84 26.72
C GLY A 415 -11.82 6.27 26.64
N LEU A 416 -11.01 6.69 25.66
CA LEU A 416 -9.59 6.41 25.60
C LEU A 416 -8.78 7.64 26.03
N SER A 417 -7.66 7.42 26.71
CA SER A 417 -6.83 8.49 27.30
C SER A 417 -5.93 9.21 26.28
N SER A 418 -5.76 8.66 25.09
CA SER A 418 -4.92 9.21 24.03
C SER A 418 -5.44 8.80 22.65
N PRO A 419 -5.12 9.56 21.58
CA PRO A 419 -5.42 9.17 20.23
C PRO A 419 -4.83 7.79 19.89
N VAL A 420 -5.54 7.00 19.09
CA VAL A 420 -5.17 5.64 18.72
C VAL A 420 -4.96 5.50 17.22
N ALA A 421 -4.08 4.58 16.83
CA ALA A 421 -3.94 4.18 15.44
C ALA A 421 -5.24 3.50 14.97
N PHE A 422 -5.65 3.78 13.75
CA PHE A 422 -6.85 3.22 13.14
C PHE A 422 -6.55 2.69 11.74
N GLY A 423 -7.38 1.81 11.24
CA GLY A 423 -7.23 1.19 9.93
C GLY A 423 -8.54 0.60 9.46
N ALA A 424 -8.57 0.00 8.26
CA ALA A 424 -9.77 -0.54 7.63
C ALA A 424 -10.54 -1.57 8.48
N THR A 425 -9.90 -2.14 9.50
CA THR A 425 -10.49 -3.18 10.37
C THR A 425 -10.80 -2.69 11.78
N GLY A 426 -10.73 -1.41 12.05
CA GLY A 426 -10.98 -0.82 13.37
C GLY A 426 -9.71 -0.35 14.07
N VAL A 427 -9.87 -0.05 15.35
CA VAL A 427 -8.82 0.45 16.26
C VAL A 427 -8.28 -0.65 17.19
N ASP A 428 -8.91 -1.83 17.21
CA ASP A 428 -8.64 -2.89 18.18
C ASP A 428 -7.55 -3.85 17.69
N GLU A 429 -6.59 -4.14 18.55
CA GLU A 429 -5.76 -5.34 18.49
C GLU A 429 -6.35 -6.40 19.42
N VAL A 430 -6.71 -7.54 18.87
CA VAL A 430 -7.29 -8.66 19.59
C VAL A 430 -6.21 -9.71 19.80
N GLU A 431 -5.95 -10.08 21.06
CA GLU A 431 -5.02 -11.14 21.42
C GLU A 431 -5.68 -12.11 22.38
N PHE A 432 -5.70 -13.41 22.02
CA PHE A 432 -6.18 -14.47 22.90
C PHE A 432 -5.09 -14.88 23.88
N MET A 433 -5.43 -14.84 25.16
CA MET A 433 -4.54 -15.16 26.26
C MET A 433 -5.05 -16.40 26.97
N LEU A 434 -4.14 -17.27 27.38
CA LEU A 434 -4.44 -18.46 28.18
C LEU A 434 -4.00 -18.23 29.62
N LEU A 435 -4.91 -18.52 30.54
CA LEU A 435 -4.59 -18.78 31.96
C LEU A 435 -4.51 -20.28 32.13
N SER A 436 -3.37 -20.82 32.47
CA SER A 436 -3.18 -22.28 32.63
C SER A 436 -3.80 -22.84 33.91
N HIS A 437 -3.92 -22.01 34.95
CA HIS A 437 -4.55 -22.35 36.24
C HIS A 437 -5.01 -21.06 36.94
N GLU A 438 -5.81 -21.22 37.97
CA GLU A 438 -6.29 -20.13 38.82
C GLU A 438 -5.09 -19.38 39.45
N GLY A 439 -5.02 -18.06 39.31
CA GLY A 439 -3.91 -17.23 39.77
C GLY A 439 -2.72 -17.14 38.83
N ALA A 440 -2.71 -17.81 37.67
CA ALA A 440 -1.68 -17.65 36.66
C ALA A 440 -1.79 -16.28 35.97
N THR A 441 -0.65 -15.74 35.52
CA THR A 441 -0.65 -14.56 34.67
C THR A 441 -1.10 -14.95 33.25
N PRO A 442 -2.07 -14.23 32.63
CA PRO A 442 -2.46 -14.49 31.28
C PRO A 442 -1.27 -14.35 30.31
N ALA A 443 -1.06 -15.36 29.48
CA ALA A 443 0.01 -15.33 28.49
C ALA A 443 -0.56 -15.64 27.09
N PRO A 444 0.01 -15.08 25.99
CA PRO A 444 -0.41 -15.37 24.64
C PRO A 444 -0.48 -16.88 24.38
N ILE A 445 -1.55 -17.36 23.74
CA ILE A 445 -1.77 -18.81 23.50
C ILE A 445 -0.52 -19.47 22.89
N GLY A 446 0.10 -18.84 21.91
CA GLY A 446 1.29 -19.38 21.23
C GLY A 446 2.55 -19.49 22.09
N LYS A 447 2.54 -18.94 23.33
CA LYS A 447 3.65 -19.00 24.30
C LYS A 447 3.29 -19.82 25.54
N ALA A 448 2.00 -19.87 25.89
CA ALA A 448 1.52 -20.45 27.13
C ALA A 448 1.26 -21.95 27.02
N ALA A 449 0.89 -22.44 25.83
CA ALA A 449 0.51 -23.82 25.62
C ALA A 449 1.72 -24.72 25.36
N SER A 450 1.73 -25.92 25.96
CA SER A 450 2.67 -27.00 25.63
C SER A 450 2.33 -27.64 24.26
N GLY A 451 3.25 -28.47 23.72
CA GLY A 451 3.07 -29.10 22.40
C GLY A 451 1.74 -29.85 22.24
N GLY A 452 1.30 -30.58 23.27
CA GLY A 452 0.02 -31.29 23.25
C GLY A 452 -1.19 -30.46 23.66
N GLU A 453 -1.03 -29.32 24.32
CA GLU A 453 -2.12 -28.42 24.71
C GLU A 453 -2.63 -27.59 23.57
N LEU A 454 -1.72 -27.13 22.70
CA LEU A 454 -2.08 -26.24 21.60
C LEU A 454 -3.08 -26.87 20.62
N PRO A 455 -2.93 -28.13 20.14
CA PRO A 455 -3.93 -28.77 19.30
C PRO A 455 -5.31 -28.92 19.99
N ARG A 456 -5.34 -29.11 21.33
CA ARG A 456 -6.59 -29.18 22.08
C ARG A 456 -7.26 -27.80 22.20
N ILE A 457 -6.50 -26.75 22.38
CA ILE A 457 -7.02 -25.37 22.36
C ILE A 457 -7.59 -25.08 20.98
N MET A 458 -6.89 -25.47 19.90
CA MET A 458 -7.37 -25.32 18.53
C MET A 458 -8.67 -26.09 18.31
N LEU A 459 -8.73 -27.33 18.76
CA LEU A 459 -9.98 -28.13 18.71
C LEU A 459 -11.11 -27.40 19.44
N ALA A 460 -10.87 -26.87 20.64
CA ALA A 460 -11.89 -26.12 21.39
C ALA A 460 -12.38 -24.89 20.63
N LEU A 461 -11.45 -24.13 20.00
CA LEU A 461 -11.76 -22.97 19.17
C LEU A 461 -12.63 -23.37 17.98
N GLU A 462 -12.22 -24.41 17.23
CA GLU A 462 -12.93 -24.84 16.02
C GLU A 462 -14.30 -25.45 16.32
N VAL A 463 -14.44 -26.17 17.42
CA VAL A 463 -15.76 -26.68 17.89
C VAL A 463 -16.71 -25.52 18.14
N VAL A 464 -16.26 -24.45 18.79
CA VAL A 464 -17.08 -23.25 19.06
C VAL A 464 -17.40 -22.49 17.78
N LEU A 465 -16.45 -22.39 16.86
CA LEU A 465 -16.62 -21.68 15.57
C LEU A 465 -17.50 -22.45 14.59
N SER A 466 -17.48 -23.78 14.62
CA SER A 466 -18.23 -24.63 13.67
C SER A 466 -19.76 -24.46 13.77
N GLU A 467 -20.23 -23.88 14.85
CA GLU A 467 -21.65 -23.53 15.00
C GLU A 467 -22.04 -22.28 14.21
N SER A 468 -21.06 -21.49 13.77
CA SER A 468 -21.28 -20.17 13.18
C SER A 468 -20.97 -20.07 11.67
N ALA A 469 -20.30 -21.04 11.03
CA ALA A 469 -19.92 -20.96 9.62
C ALA A 469 -19.65 -22.32 8.97
N SER A 470 -19.79 -22.41 7.62
CA SER A 470 -19.26 -23.51 6.80
C SER A 470 -17.75 -23.55 6.93
N ALA A 471 -17.22 -24.66 7.43
CA ALA A 471 -15.81 -24.79 7.74
C ALA A 471 -15.06 -25.55 6.63
N PRO A 472 -13.77 -25.22 6.40
CA PRO A 472 -12.88 -25.97 5.52
C PRO A 472 -12.60 -27.37 6.08
N THR A 473 -11.71 -28.11 5.47
CA THR A 473 -11.18 -29.36 6.03
C THR A 473 -10.22 -29.05 7.18
N PHE A 474 -10.45 -29.67 8.34
CA PHE A 474 -9.57 -29.57 9.50
C PHE A 474 -8.64 -30.77 9.59
N VAL A 475 -7.39 -30.53 9.92
CA VAL A 475 -6.38 -31.56 10.11
C VAL A 475 -5.75 -31.40 11.49
N PHE A 476 -5.86 -32.41 12.34
CA PHE A 476 -5.28 -32.42 13.68
C PHE A 476 -4.14 -33.45 13.79
N ASP A 477 -3.00 -33.00 14.27
CA ASP A 477 -1.86 -33.84 14.62
C ASP A 477 -1.58 -33.70 16.12
N GLU A 478 -1.27 -34.82 16.78
CA GLU A 478 -0.91 -34.86 18.21
C GLU A 478 -1.95 -34.25 19.16
N VAL A 479 -3.23 -34.19 18.76
CA VAL A 479 -4.31 -33.69 19.63
C VAL A 479 -4.50 -34.54 20.89
N ASP A 480 -4.08 -35.80 20.85
CA ASP A 480 -4.12 -36.82 21.89
C ASP A 480 -2.79 -36.94 22.67
N ALA A 481 -1.81 -36.11 22.43
CA ALA A 481 -0.51 -36.15 23.12
C ALA A 481 -0.67 -35.89 24.62
N GLY A 482 -0.14 -36.81 25.44
CA GLY A 482 -0.19 -36.73 26.91
C GLY A 482 -1.58 -36.93 27.55
N VAL A 483 -2.52 -37.50 26.80
CA VAL A 483 -3.88 -37.77 27.28
C VAL A 483 -4.19 -39.26 27.23
N GLY A 484 -5.10 -39.72 28.05
CA GLY A 484 -5.59 -41.11 28.07
C GLY A 484 -6.94 -41.25 28.77
N GLY A 485 -7.45 -42.45 28.78
CA GLY A 485 -8.68 -42.79 29.49
C GLY A 485 -9.90 -41.94 29.09
N ARG A 486 -10.60 -41.39 30.06
CA ARG A 486 -11.83 -40.63 29.83
C ARG A 486 -11.62 -39.36 28.99
N ALA A 487 -10.46 -38.70 29.13
CA ALA A 487 -10.18 -37.51 28.37
C ALA A 487 -9.99 -37.80 26.87
N ALA A 488 -9.40 -38.92 26.50
CA ALA A 488 -9.27 -39.35 25.11
C ALA A 488 -10.65 -39.61 24.45
N VAL A 489 -11.60 -40.19 25.22
CA VAL A 489 -13.00 -40.36 24.77
C VAL A 489 -13.64 -38.99 24.49
N GLU A 490 -13.42 -38.01 25.36
CA GLU A 490 -13.94 -36.66 25.18
C GLU A 490 -13.34 -35.94 23.96
N ILE A 491 -12.05 -36.16 23.67
CA ILE A 491 -11.42 -35.68 22.43
C ILE A 491 -12.09 -36.30 21.21
N GLY A 492 -12.22 -37.62 21.18
CA GLY A 492 -12.87 -38.34 20.08
C GLY A 492 -14.32 -37.86 19.85
N ARG A 493 -15.06 -37.62 20.92
CA ARG A 493 -16.42 -37.07 20.85
C ARG A 493 -16.47 -35.69 20.20
N ARG A 494 -15.52 -34.78 20.53
CA ARG A 494 -15.50 -33.45 19.98
C ARG A 494 -15.06 -33.42 18.52
N LEU A 495 -14.11 -34.26 18.17
CA LEU A 495 -13.68 -34.43 16.76
C LEU A 495 -14.84 -34.98 15.92
N ALA A 496 -15.58 -36.00 16.41
CA ALA A 496 -16.75 -36.50 15.72
C ALA A 496 -17.90 -35.46 15.63
N ASN A 497 -18.02 -34.56 16.59
CA ASN A 497 -18.97 -33.45 16.49
C ASN A 497 -18.56 -32.42 15.43
N LEU A 498 -17.31 -32.04 15.41
CA LEU A 498 -16.74 -31.14 14.38
C LEU A 498 -16.92 -31.78 12.99
N GLY A 499 -16.75 -33.11 12.89
CA GLY A 499 -16.96 -33.89 11.67
C GLY A 499 -18.37 -33.81 11.07
N LYS A 500 -19.39 -33.39 11.84
CA LYS A 500 -20.77 -33.23 11.33
C LYS A 500 -20.95 -31.97 10.46
N SER A 501 -20.18 -30.95 10.73
CA SER A 501 -20.24 -29.65 10.04
C SER A 501 -19.07 -29.43 9.08
N ALA A 502 -17.96 -30.17 9.24
CA ALA A 502 -16.76 -30.05 8.49
C ALA A 502 -16.12 -31.41 8.19
N GLN A 503 -15.21 -31.47 7.25
CA GLN A 503 -14.34 -32.64 7.07
C GLN A 503 -13.18 -32.54 8.07
N VAL A 504 -12.95 -33.63 8.85
CA VAL A 504 -11.90 -33.67 9.88
C VAL A 504 -10.97 -34.84 9.63
N LEU A 505 -9.67 -34.59 9.54
CA LEU A 505 -8.62 -35.59 9.46
C LEU A 505 -7.81 -35.58 10.76
N VAL A 506 -7.61 -36.73 11.38
CA VAL A 506 -6.87 -36.83 12.64
C VAL A 506 -5.85 -37.94 12.57
N VAL A 507 -4.61 -37.64 12.95
CA VAL A 507 -3.61 -38.68 13.26
C VAL A 507 -3.63 -38.96 14.74
N THR A 508 -3.85 -40.21 15.13
CA THR A 508 -3.92 -40.59 16.53
C THR A 508 -3.22 -41.95 16.79
N HIS A 509 -2.78 -42.10 18.03
CA HIS A 509 -2.29 -43.37 18.56
C HIS A 509 -3.25 -43.96 19.61
N LEU A 510 -4.35 -43.25 19.93
CA LEU A 510 -5.31 -43.68 20.95
C LEU A 510 -6.53 -44.37 20.35
N PRO A 511 -6.84 -45.63 20.76
CA PRO A 511 -8.00 -46.34 20.30
C PRO A 511 -9.32 -45.63 20.70
N GLN A 512 -9.33 -44.93 21.84
CA GLN A 512 -10.48 -44.15 22.30
C GLN A 512 -10.87 -43.02 21.34
N VAL A 513 -9.90 -42.40 20.64
CA VAL A 513 -10.16 -41.41 19.61
C VAL A 513 -10.56 -42.10 18.29
N ALA A 514 -9.84 -43.15 17.90
CA ALA A 514 -10.08 -43.88 16.67
C ALA A 514 -11.44 -44.54 16.58
N ALA A 515 -12.02 -44.95 17.73
CA ALA A 515 -13.37 -45.52 17.80
C ALA A 515 -14.46 -44.59 17.27
N PHE A 516 -14.27 -43.25 17.37
CA PHE A 516 -15.23 -42.24 16.90
C PHE A 516 -15.18 -41.96 15.41
N ALA A 517 -14.23 -42.54 14.66
CA ALA A 517 -14.05 -42.30 13.24
C ALA A 517 -15.27 -42.72 12.39
N ASP A 518 -15.62 -41.90 11.38
CA ASP A 518 -16.51 -42.30 10.30
C ASP A 518 -15.74 -43.12 9.25
N HIS A 519 -14.50 -42.73 8.98
CA HIS A 519 -13.54 -43.42 8.09
C HIS A 519 -12.27 -43.73 8.86
N HIS A 520 -11.82 -44.97 8.85
CA HIS A 520 -10.61 -45.38 9.55
C HIS A 520 -9.56 -45.88 8.54
N LEU A 521 -8.45 -45.18 8.48
CA LEU A 521 -7.31 -45.49 7.62
C LEU A 521 -6.14 -46.01 8.46
N VAL A 522 -5.49 -47.07 8.01
CA VAL A 522 -4.29 -47.60 8.65
C VAL A 522 -3.08 -47.46 7.74
N VAL A 523 -2.00 -46.97 8.32
CA VAL A 523 -0.67 -46.93 7.65
C VAL A 523 0.12 -48.11 8.16
N SER A 524 0.36 -49.09 7.28
CA SER A 524 1.11 -50.30 7.59
C SER A 524 2.46 -50.34 6.89
N LYS A 525 3.46 -50.95 7.53
CA LYS A 525 4.77 -51.24 6.92
C LYS A 525 4.72 -52.55 6.18
N GLN A 526 5.17 -52.57 4.94
CA GLN A 526 5.46 -53.80 4.18
C GLN A 526 6.98 -53.90 4.03
N SER A 527 7.55 -55.04 4.46
CA SER A 527 8.99 -55.24 4.39
C SER A 527 9.29 -56.52 3.59
N ASP A 528 9.92 -56.34 2.45
CA ASP A 528 10.43 -57.45 1.60
C ASP A 528 11.86 -57.86 2.00
N GLY A 529 12.27 -57.58 3.24
CA GLY A 529 13.59 -57.93 3.77
C GLY A 529 14.77 -57.05 3.30
N ARG A 530 14.58 -56.17 2.32
CA ARG A 530 15.59 -55.20 1.83
C ARG A 530 15.13 -53.75 1.85
N VAL A 531 13.86 -53.47 1.63
CA VAL A 531 13.29 -52.14 1.61
C VAL A 531 11.97 -52.16 2.40
N THR A 532 11.79 -51.21 3.31
CA THR A 532 10.53 -51.03 4.02
C THR A 532 9.74 -49.94 3.29
N THR A 533 8.59 -50.32 2.74
CA THR A 533 7.60 -49.39 2.15
C THR A 533 6.38 -49.34 3.03
N SER A 534 5.63 -48.24 2.95
CA SER A 534 4.38 -48.11 3.70
C SER A 534 3.21 -47.98 2.72
N GLY A 535 2.12 -48.68 3.02
CA GLY A 535 0.86 -48.58 2.32
C GLY A 535 -0.21 -47.95 3.24
N VAL A 536 -1.25 -47.38 2.64
CA VAL A 536 -2.41 -46.85 3.34
C VAL A 536 -3.65 -47.63 2.91
N ALA A 537 -4.42 -48.16 3.87
CA ALA A 537 -5.62 -48.94 3.60
C ALA A 537 -6.80 -48.40 4.41
N SER A 538 -8.02 -48.40 3.83
CA SER A 538 -9.26 -48.14 4.52
C SER A 538 -9.73 -49.44 5.18
N LEU A 539 -10.18 -49.33 6.42
CA LEU A 539 -10.63 -50.48 7.23
C LEU A 539 -12.16 -50.64 7.18
N ASP A 540 -12.58 -51.88 6.94
CA ASP A 540 -13.98 -52.30 7.20
C ASP A 540 -14.24 -52.44 8.70
N GLU A 541 -15.52 -52.70 9.11
CA GLU A 541 -15.90 -52.82 10.51
C GLU A 541 -15.13 -53.92 11.24
N THR A 542 -14.89 -55.06 10.60
CA THR A 542 -14.17 -56.18 11.21
C THR A 542 -12.68 -55.84 11.38
N GLN A 543 -12.09 -55.22 10.39
CA GLN A 543 -10.70 -54.76 10.42
C GLN A 543 -10.50 -53.63 11.46
N ARG A 544 -11.50 -52.78 11.65
CA ARG A 544 -11.48 -51.73 12.70
C ARG A 544 -11.39 -52.33 14.10
N VAL A 545 -12.18 -53.39 14.39
CA VAL A 545 -12.09 -54.07 15.69
C VAL A 545 -10.70 -54.62 15.92
N ARG A 546 -10.09 -55.26 14.91
CA ARG A 546 -8.72 -55.82 15.00
C ARG A 546 -7.69 -54.72 15.24
N GLU A 547 -7.76 -53.65 14.49
CA GLU A 547 -6.82 -52.54 14.64
C GLU A 547 -6.96 -51.87 16.02
N LEU A 548 -8.18 -51.62 16.50
CA LEU A 548 -8.40 -51.09 17.84
C LEU A 548 -7.88 -52.03 18.91
N ALA A 549 -8.09 -53.36 18.76
CA ALA A 549 -7.54 -54.37 19.66
C ALA A 549 -6.01 -54.36 19.66
N ARG A 550 -5.37 -54.23 18.48
CA ARG A 550 -3.92 -54.06 18.34
C ARG A 550 -3.42 -52.83 19.07
N MET A 551 -4.12 -51.68 18.92
CA MET A 551 -3.79 -50.42 19.59
C MET A 551 -3.94 -50.54 21.14
N LEU A 552 -4.90 -51.34 21.65
CA LEU A 552 -5.12 -51.54 23.07
C LEU A 552 -4.09 -52.44 23.73
N ALA A 553 -3.75 -53.58 23.09
CA ALA A 553 -2.99 -54.66 23.71
C ALA A 553 -1.62 -54.91 23.04
N GLY A 554 -1.32 -54.26 21.91
CA GLY A 554 -0.14 -54.57 21.08
C GLY A 554 -0.23 -55.90 20.32
N GLN A 555 -1.34 -56.62 20.39
CA GLN A 555 -1.58 -57.93 19.76
C GLN A 555 -2.97 -57.95 19.12
N GLU A 556 -3.06 -58.46 17.89
CA GLU A 556 -4.32 -58.48 17.11
C GLU A 556 -5.27 -59.63 17.55
N GLU A 557 -4.77 -60.71 18.15
CA GLU A 557 -5.52 -61.92 18.43
C GLU A 557 -6.03 -62.05 19.87
N SER A 558 -5.92 -61.01 20.69
CA SER A 558 -6.42 -61.00 22.06
C SER A 558 -7.95 -60.88 22.12
N ALA A 559 -8.66 -61.92 22.53
CA ALA A 559 -10.10 -61.94 22.68
C ALA A 559 -10.61 -60.83 23.66
N HIS A 560 -9.86 -60.56 24.73
CA HIS A 560 -10.20 -59.48 25.67
C HIS A 560 -10.01 -58.09 25.06
N ALA A 561 -8.96 -57.91 24.26
CA ALA A 561 -8.77 -56.63 23.57
C ALA A 561 -9.82 -56.39 22.49
N ALA A 562 -10.24 -57.47 21.77
CA ALA A 562 -11.31 -57.39 20.78
C ALA A 562 -12.67 -57.05 21.44
N ALA A 563 -12.99 -57.62 22.60
CA ALA A 563 -14.18 -57.27 23.35
C ALA A 563 -14.17 -55.81 23.81
N HIS A 564 -13.04 -55.31 24.33
CA HIS A 564 -12.90 -53.92 24.73
C HIS A 564 -12.92 -52.94 23.51
N ALA A 565 -12.35 -53.35 22.37
CA ALA A 565 -12.46 -52.59 21.12
C ALA A 565 -13.92 -52.45 20.66
N GLN A 566 -14.70 -53.53 20.78
CA GLN A 566 -16.14 -53.52 20.48
C GLN A 566 -16.92 -52.61 21.42
N GLU A 567 -16.63 -52.65 22.73
CA GLU A 567 -17.25 -51.73 23.70
C GLU A 567 -16.98 -50.25 23.35
N LEU A 568 -15.76 -49.88 22.90
CA LEU A 568 -15.45 -48.54 22.48
C LEU A 568 -16.23 -48.11 21.22
N LEU A 569 -16.40 -49.01 20.25
CA LEU A 569 -17.18 -48.77 19.04
C LEU A 569 -18.67 -48.61 19.36
N ASP A 570 -19.20 -49.45 20.26
CA ASP A 570 -20.58 -49.38 20.72
C ASP A 570 -20.85 -48.07 21.47
N LEU A 571 -19.95 -47.66 22.35
CA LEU A 571 -20.00 -46.35 23.02
C LEU A 571 -20.04 -45.20 22.00
N ALA A 572 -19.17 -45.22 21.01
CA ALA A 572 -19.13 -44.20 19.96
C ALA A 572 -20.43 -44.17 19.14
N SER A 573 -21.00 -45.33 18.81
CA SER A 573 -22.24 -45.44 18.05
C SER A 573 -23.46 -44.93 18.84
N LEU A 574 -23.57 -45.27 20.14
CA LEU A 574 -24.60 -44.75 21.03
C LEU A 574 -24.57 -43.23 21.16
N GLU A 575 -23.39 -42.65 21.23
CA GLU A 575 -23.20 -41.19 21.29
C GLU A 575 -23.61 -40.50 19.98
N ARG A 576 -23.40 -41.15 18.84
CA ARG A 576 -23.88 -40.67 17.54
C ARG A 576 -25.39 -40.65 17.48
N THR A 577 -26.05 -41.69 17.94
CA THR A 577 -27.52 -41.88 17.88
C THR A 577 -28.27 -40.95 18.83
N LYS A 578 -27.82 -40.80 20.08
CA LYS A 578 -28.44 -39.91 21.09
C LYS A 578 -28.53 -38.45 20.61
N ARG A 579 -27.59 -37.99 19.81
CA ARG A 579 -27.53 -36.60 19.34
C ARG A 579 -28.31 -36.35 18.05
N SER A 580 -28.51 -37.34 17.18
CA SER A 580 -29.40 -37.20 16.03
C SER A 580 -30.84 -36.90 16.47
N HIS A 581 -31.29 -37.47 17.60
CA HIS A 581 -32.59 -37.18 18.21
C HIS A 581 -32.66 -35.76 18.79
N ALA A 582 -31.64 -35.28 19.50
CA ALA A 582 -31.63 -33.95 20.12
C ALA A 582 -31.61 -32.79 19.10
N VAL A 583 -31.00 -32.98 17.91
CA VAL A 583 -31.00 -31.98 16.81
C VAL A 583 -32.37 -31.93 16.12
N SER A 584 -33.06 -33.08 16.00
CA SER A 584 -34.41 -33.17 15.45
C SER A 584 -35.46 -32.48 16.35
N GLU A 585 -35.26 -32.49 17.67
CA GLU A 585 -36.17 -31.82 18.63
C GLU A 585 -35.95 -30.29 18.69
N ARG A 586 -34.75 -29.78 18.41
CA ARG A 586 -34.47 -28.34 18.36
C ARG A 586 -34.89 -27.66 17.03
N ARG A 587 -35.21 -28.45 16.01
CA ARG A 587 -35.72 -27.95 14.71
C ARG A 587 -37.27 -28.00 14.60
N LYS A 588 -37.94 -28.54 15.60
CA LYS A 588 -39.37 -28.42 15.80
C LYS A 588 -39.68 -27.34 16.83
#